data_8738b43fa37e51704b926f571936a602
#
_entry.id   8738b43fa37e51704b926f571936a602
#
_cell.length_a   1.000
_cell.length_b   1.000
_cell.length_c   1.000
_cell.angle_alpha   90.00
_cell.angle_beta   90.00
_cell.angle_gamma   90.00
#
_symmetry.space_group_name_H-M   'P 1'
#
loop_
_entity.id
_entity.type
_entity.pdbx_description
1 polymer ?
#
loop_
_entity_poly.entity_id
_entity_poly.type
_entity_poly.pdbx_seq_one_letter_code
_entity_poly.pdbx_strand_id
1 'polypeptide(L)'
;MIVLSLFDGISCGQIAFERLGITFDGVNNVYIASEIKKNAIKTTQLHYPNTIQVGDVCKLHYDSATNALYKDCVFKDNKYYLGEKVIDGKPDIIIGGSPCQNFSSLRATNGLAIDGLRGDKSKLFYEYLRLLKEIEPKYFLLENVKVKKQDKKMLDNYLDVEGILIDSKLLTYQTRARYYWTNIPNVTVPEDKHISFQDYKDTNIERCKESSPNRTPSRITMWANGNGGDNKTCKNITHADKVGCLSTKQDRAPNSGMIQYGDWCRYLTRREMEQAQTLPIGYCDHLSYRQACDVIGDGWTVDVIKHIFNFIPWEEMKCQK
;
A
#
# COMPACT_ATOMS: atom_id res chain seq x y z
N MET A 1 -13.43 -3.28 17.82
CA MET A 1 -13.07 -3.69 16.45
C MET A 1 -11.59 -3.95 16.38
N ILE A 2 -11.19 -5.05 15.75
CA ILE A 2 -9.77 -5.42 15.54
C ILE A 2 -9.50 -5.40 14.03
N VAL A 3 -8.51 -4.61 13.59
CA VAL A 3 -8.04 -4.57 12.21
C VAL A 3 -6.64 -5.17 12.14
N LEU A 4 -6.45 -6.12 11.23
CA LEU A 4 -5.14 -6.68 10.89
C LEU A 4 -4.71 -6.16 9.51
N SER A 5 -3.66 -5.35 9.48
CA SER A 5 -3.06 -4.82 8.26
C SER A 5 -1.79 -5.59 7.93
N LEU A 6 -1.78 -6.26 6.79
CA LEU A 6 -0.66 -7.05 6.29
C LEU A 6 0.12 -6.24 5.25
N PHE A 7 1.44 -6.22 5.36
CA PHE A 7 2.29 -5.36 4.52
C PHE A 7 1.93 -3.88 4.67
N ASP A 8 1.75 -3.45 5.90
CA ASP A 8 1.09 -2.19 6.29
C ASP A 8 1.76 -0.92 5.71
N GLY A 9 3.07 -0.98 5.46
CA GLY A 9 3.82 0.18 5.01
C GLY A 9 3.77 1.31 6.05
N ILE A 10 3.31 2.47 5.63
CA ILE A 10 3.19 3.67 6.49
C ILE A 10 1.76 3.89 7.00
N SER A 11 1.01 2.83 7.22
CA SER A 11 -0.36 2.84 7.78
C SER A 11 -1.38 3.68 7.00
N CYS A 12 -1.32 3.66 5.67
CA CYS A 12 -2.31 4.33 4.81
C CYS A 12 -3.74 3.86 5.11
N GLY A 13 -3.93 2.59 5.48
CA GLY A 13 -5.21 2.04 5.91
C GLY A 13 -5.73 2.72 7.17
N GLN A 14 -4.87 2.94 8.17
CA GLN A 14 -5.23 3.61 9.43
C GLN A 14 -5.64 5.07 9.21
N ILE A 15 -4.91 5.80 8.32
CA ILE A 15 -5.30 7.16 7.92
C ILE A 15 -6.67 7.16 7.23
N ALA A 16 -6.97 6.14 6.42
CA ALA A 16 -8.26 6.04 5.75
C ALA A 16 -9.41 5.83 6.75
N PHE A 17 -9.22 4.99 7.77
CA PHE A 17 -10.18 4.82 8.88
C PHE A 17 -10.37 6.12 9.68
N GLU A 18 -9.29 6.82 10.01
CA GLU A 18 -9.33 8.09 10.73
C GLU A 18 -10.15 9.15 9.96
N ARG A 19 -10.02 9.22 8.64
CA ARG A 19 -10.84 10.09 7.78
C ARG A 19 -12.34 9.72 7.74
N LEU A 20 -12.70 8.55 8.24
CA LEU A 20 -14.07 8.10 8.44
C LEU A 20 -14.54 8.28 9.91
N GLY A 21 -13.74 8.94 10.74
CA GLY A 21 -14.02 9.16 12.15
C GLY A 21 -13.75 7.94 13.04
N ILE A 22 -12.99 6.96 12.56
CA ILE A 22 -12.63 5.75 13.31
C ILE A 22 -11.19 5.87 13.77
N THR A 23 -10.99 5.93 15.08
CA THR A 23 -9.68 5.99 15.72
C THR A 23 -9.34 4.69 16.44
N PHE A 24 -8.07 4.40 16.57
CA PHE A 24 -7.54 3.20 17.22
C PHE A 24 -6.85 3.59 18.53
N ASP A 25 -7.53 3.34 19.64
CA ASP A 25 -7.06 3.66 21.00
C ASP A 25 -6.25 2.53 21.65
N GLY A 26 -6.19 1.38 20.97
CA GLY A 26 -5.51 0.17 21.47
C GLY A 26 -6.35 -0.63 22.47
N VAL A 27 -7.58 -0.20 22.77
CA VAL A 27 -8.50 -0.85 23.71
C VAL A 27 -9.82 -1.20 23.04
N ASN A 28 -10.60 -0.19 22.63
CA ASN A 28 -11.90 -0.39 21.97
C ASN A 28 -11.75 -0.73 20.50
N ASN A 29 -10.82 -0.04 19.83
CA ASN A 29 -10.41 -0.34 18.49
C ASN A 29 -8.91 -0.59 18.47
N VAL A 30 -8.51 -1.73 17.93
CA VAL A 30 -7.11 -2.18 17.87
C VAL A 30 -6.66 -2.28 16.42
N TYR A 31 -5.53 -1.66 16.10
CA TYR A 31 -4.88 -1.79 14.80
C TYR A 31 -3.59 -2.58 14.96
N ILE A 32 -3.48 -3.68 14.22
CA ILE A 32 -2.33 -4.59 14.22
C ILE A 32 -1.68 -4.49 12.86
N ALA A 33 -0.40 -4.17 12.83
CA ALA A 33 0.37 -3.97 11.60
C ALA A 33 1.48 -5.01 11.45
N SER A 34 1.45 -5.77 10.37
CA SER A 34 2.55 -6.62 9.92
C SER A 34 3.39 -5.86 8.89
N GLU A 35 4.58 -5.42 9.30
CA GLU A 35 5.54 -4.71 8.46
C GLU A 35 6.97 -5.06 8.93
N ILE A 36 7.95 -5.08 8.00
CA ILE A 36 9.35 -5.39 8.29
C ILE A 36 10.30 -4.23 7.98
N LYS A 37 9.85 -3.23 7.20
CA LYS A 37 10.65 -2.06 6.83
C LYS A 37 10.77 -1.09 8.01
N LYS A 38 11.96 -0.92 8.54
CA LYS A 38 12.23 -0.07 9.72
C LYS A 38 11.70 1.37 9.58
N ASN A 39 11.85 1.98 8.41
CA ASN A 39 11.38 3.36 8.19
C ASN A 39 9.85 3.43 8.13
N ALA A 40 9.18 2.44 7.60
CA ALA A 40 7.72 2.35 7.59
C ALA A 40 7.19 2.18 9.02
N ILE A 41 7.71 1.21 9.77
CA ILE A 41 7.39 1.00 11.20
C ILE A 41 7.62 2.28 12.01
N LYS A 42 8.77 2.96 11.81
CA LYS A 42 9.09 4.22 12.50
C LYS A 42 8.04 5.30 12.20
N THR A 43 7.62 5.42 10.93
CA THR A 43 6.59 6.38 10.51
C THR A 43 5.25 6.08 11.18
N THR A 44 4.82 4.82 11.12
CA THR A 44 3.58 4.37 11.79
C THR A 44 3.62 4.67 13.28
N GLN A 45 4.69 4.27 13.99
CA GLN A 45 4.78 4.46 15.44
C GLN A 45 4.85 5.93 15.87
N LEU A 46 5.38 6.81 15.01
CA LEU A 46 5.41 8.25 15.27
C LEU A 46 4.00 8.86 15.26
N HIS A 47 3.15 8.44 14.31
CA HIS A 47 1.81 9.01 14.13
C HIS A 47 0.74 8.21 14.89
N TYR A 48 0.95 6.91 15.07
CA TYR A 48 0.02 5.97 15.67
C TYR A 48 0.71 5.08 16.71
N PRO A 49 1.07 5.62 17.88
CA PRO A 49 1.84 4.89 18.91
C PRO A 49 1.11 3.67 19.47
N ASN A 50 -0.23 3.64 19.39
CA ASN A 50 -1.06 2.50 19.84
C ASN A 50 -1.12 1.35 18.84
N THR A 51 -0.52 1.47 17.65
CA THR A 51 -0.47 0.39 16.66
C THR A 51 0.42 -0.75 17.17
N ILE A 52 -0.12 -1.96 17.18
CA ILE A 52 0.62 -3.16 17.57
C ILE A 52 1.41 -3.66 16.36
N GLN A 53 2.74 -3.59 16.43
CA GLN A 53 3.63 -4.12 15.38
C GLN A 53 3.90 -5.60 15.62
N VAL A 54 3.66 -6.43 14.59
CA VAL A 54 3.81 -7.89 14.67
C VAL A 54 4.88 -8.46 13.73
N GLY A 55 5.57 -7.60 12.97
CA GLY A 55 6.71 -7.98 12.15
C GLY A 55 6.35 -8.81 10.92
N ASP A 56 7.02 -9.94 10.74
CA ASP A 56 6.93 -10.77 9.53
C ASP A 56 5.61 -11.56 9.48
N VAL A 57 4.82 -11.33 8.43
CA VAL A 57 3.56 -12.02 8.16
C VAL A 57 3.68 -13.55 8.12
N CYS A 58 4.84 -14.08 7.72
CA CYS A 58 5.11 -15.53 7.68
C CYS A 58 5.15 -16.16 9.08
N LYS A 59 5.27 -15.34 10.12
CA LYS A 59 5.32 -15.78 11.52
C LYS A 59 4.03 -15.50 12.28
N LEU A 60 2.98 -15.01 11.59
CA LEU A 60 1.67 -14.84 12.19
C LEU A 60 0.84 -16.12 12.06
N HIS A 61 0.06 -16.41 13.07
CA HIS A 61 -0.93 -17.49 13.06
C HIS A 61 -2.12 -17.11 13.94
N TYR A 62 -3.32 -17.31 13.41
CA TYR A 62 -4.54 -17.25 14.21
C TYR A 62 -4.94 -18.66 14.60
N ASP A 63 -5.00 -18.92 15.89
CA ASP A 63 -5.43 -20.19 16.43
C ASP A 63 -6.90 -20.13 16.87
N SER A 64 -7.75 -20.84 16.14
CA SER A 64 -9.20 -20.89 16.41
C SER A 64 -9.54 -21.60 17.73
N ALA A 65 -8.68 -22.50 18.21
CA ALA A 65 -8.91 -23.22 19.45
C ALA A 65 -8.77 -22.29 20.68
N THR A 66 -7.83 -21.35 20.62
CA THR A 66 -7.63 -20.35 21.67
C THR A 66 -8.35 -19.03 21.37
N ASN A 67 -8.90 -18.88 20.15
CA ASN A 67 -9.47 -17.62 19.64
C ASN A 67 -8.52 -16.44 19.82
N ALA A 68 -7.27 -16.60 19.37
CA ALA A 68 -6.23 -15.58 19.55
C ALA A 68 -5.26 -15.51 18.37
N LEU A 69 -4.70 -14.32 18.13
CA LEU A 69 -3.64 -14.10 17.16
C LEU A 69 -2.28 -14.17 17.85
N TYR A 70 -1.34 -14.88 17.23
CA TYR A 70 0.02 -15.07 17.71
C TYR A 70 1.04 -14.59 16.69
N LYS A 71 2.16 -14.04 17.16
CA LYS A 71 3.36 -13.71 16.37
C LYS A 71 4.53 -14.63 16.74
N ASP A 72 5.60 -14.58 15.94
CA ASP A 72 6.81 -15.41 16.10
C ASP A 72 6.53 -16.93 16.13
N CYS A 73 5.45 -17.33 15.47
CA CYS A 73 5.08 -18.73 15.31
C CYS A 73 6.05 -19.44 14.36
N VAL A 74 6.25 -20.74 14.63
CA VAL A 74 7.08 -21.62 13.80
C VAL A 74 6.21 -22.73 13.23
N PHE A 75 6.16 -22.84 11.90
CA PHE A 75 5.51 -23.96 11.23
C PHE A 75 6.53 -25.09 10.99
N LYS A 76 6.30 -26.23 11.62
CA LYS A 76 7.16 -27.42 11.51
C LYS A 76 6.32 -28.68 11.69
N ASP A 77 6.67 -29.78 10.98
CA ASP A 77 5.98 -31.07 11.07
C ASP A 77 4.45 -30.96 10.89
N ASN A 78 4.03 -30.16 9.90
CA ASN A 78 2.62 -29.86 9.55
C ASN A 78 1.78 -29.24 10.67
N LYS A 79 2.40 -28.59 11.65
CA LYS A 79 1.69 -27.84 12.70
C LYS A 79 2.38 -26.54 13.05
N TYR A 80 1.63 -25.60 13.63
CA TYR A 80 2.17 -24.39 14.21
C TYR A 80 2.59 -24.63 15.67
N TYR A 81 3.78 -24.16 16.00
CA TYR A 81 4.22 -23.94 17.37
C TYR A 81 3.99 -22.47 17.66
N LEU A 82 3.06 -22.18 18.57
CA LEU A 82 2.62 -20.82 18.86
C LEU A 82 3.75 -20.04 19.53
N GLY A 83 3.91 -18.80 19.10
CA GLY A 83 4.85 -17.85 19.70
C GLY A 83 4.18 -16.96 20.76
N GLU A 84 4.44 -15.65 20.70
CA GLU A 84 3.86 -14.68 21.61
C GLU A 84 2.41 -14.35 21.20
N LYS A 85 1.48 -14.38 22.17
CA LYS A 85 0.11 -13.95 21.94
C LYS A 85 0.06 -12.44 21.73
N VAL A 86 -0.56 -12.01 20.64
CA VAL A 86 -0.74 -10.61 20.25
C VAL A 86 -2.02 -10.05 20.86
N ILE A 87 -3.14 -10.76 20.65
CA ILE A 87 -4.47 -10.33 21.12
C ILE A 87 -5.40 -11.53 21.22
N ASP A 88 -6.33 -11.47 22.17
CA ASP A 88 -7.48 -12.34 22.22
C ASP A 88 -8.56 -11.83 21.25
N GLY A 89 -9.27 -12.75 20.63
CA GLY A 89 -10.30 -12.44 19.65
C GLY A 89 -9.80 -12.46 18.21
N LYS A 90 -10.75 -12.56 17.33
CA LYS A 90 -10.57 -12.65 15.89
C LYS A 90 -10.56 -11.25 15.26
N PRO A 91 -9.60 -10.91 14.37
CA PRO A 91 -9.69 -9.68 13.59
C PRO A 91 -11.00 -9.58 12.80
N ASP A 92 -11.66 -8.43 12.92
CA ASP A 92 -12.91 -8.13 12.20
C ASP A 92 -12.64 -7.81 10.72
N ILE A 93 -11.51 -7.16 10.46
CA ILE A 93 -11.12 -6.70 9.12
C ILE A 93 -9.67 -7.08 8.86
N ILE A 94 -9.41 -7.67 7.68
CA ILE A 94 -8.04 -7.86 7.16
C ILE A 94 -7.84 -6.95 5.95
N ILE A 95 -6.79 -6.15 5.96
CA ILE A 95 -6.38 -5.34 4.82
C ILE A 95 -4.93 -5.65 4.45
N GLY A 96 -4.55 -5.48 3.18
CA GLY A 96 -3.17 -5.69 2.78
C GLY A 96 -2.89 -5.43 1.32
N GLY A 97 -1.61 -5.16 1.00
CA GLY A 97 -1.09 -5.04 -0.35
C GLY A 97 0.11 -5.94 -0.53
N SER A 98 -0.09 -7.19 -0.92
CA SER A 98 1.03 -8.12 -1.06
C SER A 98 2.01 -7.65 -2.14
N PRO A 99 3.34 -7.74 -1.91
CA PRO A 99 4.33 -7.37 -2.93
C PRO A 99 4.10 -8.10 -4.25
N CYS A 100 4.05 -7.35 -5.35
CA CYS A 100 3.67 -7.82 -6.69
C CYS A 100 4.79 -8.57 -7.45
N GLN A 101 5.89 -8.95 -6.79
CA GLN A 101 7.04 -9.55 -7.45
C GLN A 101 6.70 -10.95 -7.98
N ASN A 102 6.38 -11.01 -9.28
CA ASN A 102 6.22 -12.22 -10.10
C ASN A 102 4.94 -13.05 -9.95
N PHE A 103 3.78 -12.49 -10.27
CA PHE A 103 2.59 -13.31 -10.59
C PHE A 103 2.84 -14.33 -11.73
N SER A 104 3.89 -14.16 -12.54
CA SER A 104 4.31 -15.17 -13.53
C SER A 104 4.70 -16.51 -12.90
N SER A 105 5.14 -16.56 -11.66
CA SER A 105 5.45 -17.80 -10.93
C SER A 105 4.19 -18.51 -10.39
N LEU A 106 3.07 -17.80 -10.21
CA LEU A 106 1.77 -18.40 -9.87
C LEU A 106 1.27 -19.37 -10.96
N ARG A 107 1.68 -19.18 -12.21
CA ARG A 107 1.31 -20.06 -13.34
C ARG A 107 1.95 -21.43 -13.28
N ALA A 108 3.14 -21.54 -12.72
CA ALA A 108 3.87 -22.80 -12.63
C ALA A 108 3.28 -23.75 -11.57
N THR A 109 2.39 -23.26 -10.74
CA THR A 109 1.87 -23.98 -9.56
C THR A 109 0.38 -24.33 -9.66
N ASN A 110 -0.24 -24.14 -10.84
CA ASN A 110 -1.62 -24.55 -11.08
C ASN A 110 -1.80 -26.04 -10.79
N GLY A 111 -2.47 -26.36 -9.68
CA GLY A 111 -2.80 -27.72 -9.26
C GLY A 111 -2.09 -28.22 -7.99
N LEU A 112 -1.18 -27.44 -7.41
CA LEU A 112 -0.57 -27.79 -6.12
C LEU A 112 -1.40 -27.22 -4.95
N ALA A 113 -1.60 -28.03 -3.91
CA ALA A 113 -2.21 -27.59 -2.67
C ALA A 113 -1.43 -26.42 -2.06
N ILE A 114 -2.11 -25.53 -1.33
CA ILE A 114 -1.49 -24.33 -0.70
C ILE A 114 -0.26 -24.71 0.12
N ASP A 115 -0.23 -25.91 0.70
CA ASP A 115 0.87 -26.45 1.51
C ASP A 115 2.15 -26.75 0.70
N GLY A 116 2.08 -26.90 -0.64
CA GLY A 116 3.21 -27.20 -1.53
C GLY A 116 3.92 -25.97 -2.14
N LEU A 117 3.41 -24.76 -1.94
CA LEU A 117 3.78 -23.56 -2.69
C LEU A 117 4.78 -22.64 -1.97
N ARG A 118 5.78 -23.19 -1.32
CA ARG A 118 6.83 -22.45 -0.60
C ARG A 118 7.97 -21.92 -1.48
N GLY A 119 7.72 -21.64 -2.76
CA GLY A 119 8.68 -20.95 -3.64
C GLY A 119 8.78 -19.45 -3.33
N ASP A 120 9.98 -18.91 -3.22
CA ASP A 120 10.35 -17.62 -2.60
C ASP A 120 9.62 -16.34 -3.05
N LYS A 121 8.90 -16.33 -4.17
CA LYS A 121 8.37 -15.07 -4.74
C LYS A 121 6.84 -14.94 -4.75
N SER A 122 6.12 -16.04 -4.59
CA SER A 122 4.64 -16.04 -4.47
C SER A 122 4.19 -16.20 -3.01
N LYS A 123 5.14 -16.48 -2.12
CA LYS A 123 4.94 -16.82 -0.72
C LYS A 123 4.06 -15.80 0.01
N LEU A 124 4.30 -14.51 -0.19
CA LEU A 124 3.63 -13.46 0.58
C LEU A 124 2.14 -13.31 0.25
N PHE A 125 1.74 -13.53 -1.01
CA PHE A 125 0.32 -13.58 -1.35
C PHE A 125 -0.37 -14.78 -0.71
N TYR A 126 0.30 -15.93 -0.66
CA TYR A 126 -0.25 -17.12 0.00
C TYR A 126 -0.32 -16.98 1.52
N GLU A 127 0.58 -16.21 2.13
CA GLU A 127 0.47 -15.86 3.55
C GLU A 127 -0.77 -14.99 3.83
N TYR A 128 -1.08 -14.03 2.92
CA TYR A 128 -2.34 -13.29 2.99
C TYR A 128 -3.55 -14.23 2.91
N LEU A 129 -3.58 -15.15 1.92
CA LEU A 129 -4.67 -16.12 1.76
C LEU A 129 -4.79 -17.07 2.95
N ARG A 130 -3.67 -17.51 3.50
CA ARG A 130 -3.64 -18.37 4.68
C ARG A 130 -4.30 -17.68 5.87
N LEU A 131 -3.88 -16.47 6.18
CA LEU A 131 -4.45 -15.70 7.28
C LEU A 131 -5.92 -15.34 7.02
N LEU A 132 -6.30 -15.04 5.79
CA LEU A 132 -7.68 -14.81 5.42
C LEU A 132 -8.56 -16.04 5.71
N LYS A 133 -8.06 -17.24 5.43
CA LYS A 133 -8.76 -18.52 5.71
C LYS A 133 -8.74 -18.91 7.18
N GLU A 134 -7.65 -18.66 7.90
CA GLU A 134 -7.55 -18.94 9.34
C GLU A 134 -8.50 -18.05 10.15
N ILE A 135 -8.57 -16.76 9.77
CA ILE A 135 -9.29 -15.74 10.51
C ILE A 135 -10.76 -15.65 10.08
N GLU A 136 -11.06 -15.82 8.79
CA GLU A 136 -12.40 -15.61 8.22
C GLU A 136 -13.02 -14.27 8.71
N PRO A 137 -12.36 -13.11 8.41
CA PRO A 137 -12.81 -11.82 8.91
C PRO A 137 -14.16 -11.45 8.32
N LYS A 138 -14.87 -10.50 8.95
CA LYS A 138 -16.13 -9.97 8.41
C LYS A 138 -15.90 -9.26 7.07
N TYR A 139 -14.82 -8.47 6.98
CA TYR A 139 -14.41 -7.80 5.73
C TYR A 139 -12.94 -7.99 5.45
N PHE A 140 -12.59 -7.98 4.18
CA PHE A 140 -11.21 -7.94 3.76
C PHE A 140 -10.99 -6.97 2.59
N LEU A 141 -9.76 -6.52 2.43
CA LEU A 141 -9.28 -5.74 1.29
C LEU A 141 -7.89 -6.20 0.90
N LEU A 142 -7.73 -6.69 -0.32
CA LEU A 142 -6.42 -6.92 -0.93
C LEU A 142 -6.20 -5.92 -2.06
N GLU A 143 -5.12 -5.16 -2.02
CA GLU A 143 -4.65 -4.30 -3.13
C GLU A 143 -3.52 -4.98 -3.88
N ASN A 144 -3.49 -4.81 -5.20
CA ASN A 144 -2.32 -5.16 -6.00
C ASN A 144 -2.24 -4.34 -7.30
N VAL A 145 -1.06 -4.37 -7.93
CA VAL A 145 -0.84 -3.72 -9.22
C VAL A 145 -1.80 -4.26 -10.29
N LYS A 146 -1.97 -3.50 -11.37
CA LYS A 146 -2.71 -3.97 -12.53
C LYS A 146 -1.97 -5.16 -13.16
N VAL A 147 -2.52 -6.35 -12.94
CA VAL A 147 -2.01 -7.63 -13.44
C VAL A 147 -2.62 -7.98 -14.80
N LYS A 148 -2.08 -8.99 -15.49
CA LYS A 148 -2.63 -9.52 -16.74
C LYS A 148 -3.99 -10.19 -16.48
N LYS A 149 -4.87 -10.21 -17.50
CA LYS A 149 -6.23 -10.77 -17.40
C LYS A 149 -6.28 -12.20 -16.83
N GLN A 150 -5.31 -13.05 -17.20
CA GLN A 150 -5.23 -14.42 -16.70
C GLN A 150 -4.90 -14.46 -15.19
N ASP A 151 -3.97 -13.61 -14.75
CA ASP A 151 -3.56 -13.52 -13.35
C ASP A 151 -4.70 -12.92 -12.49
N LYS A 152 -5.43 -11.90 -13.04
CA LYS A 152 -6.64 -11.38 -12.39
C LYS A 152 -7.66 -12.48 -12.14
N LYS A 153 -8.01 -13.26 -13.19
CA LYS A 153 -9.00 -14.36 -13.07
C LYS A 153 -8.59 -15.39 -12.00
N MET A 154 -7.31 -15.65 -11.87
CA MET A 154 -6.79 -16.55 -10.85
C MET A 154 -6.98 -15.96 -9.44
N LEU A 155 -6.65 -14.67 -9.25
CA LEU A 155 -6.88 -13.98 -7.98
C LEU A 155 -8.37 -13.89 -7.64
N ASP A 156 -9.23 -13.60 -8.63
CA ASP A 156 -10.69 -13.61 -8.46
C ASP A 156 -11.16 -14.97 -7.91
N ASN A 157 -10.65 -16.08 -8.46
CA ASN A 157 -11.01 -17.43 -8.01
C ASN A 157 -10.48 -17.76 -6.60
N TYR A 158 -9.25 -17.32 -6.24
CA TYR A 158 -8.69 -17.56 -4.91
C TYR A 158 -9.40 -16.80 -3.79
N LEU A 159 -9.88 -15.60 -4.11
CA LEU A 159 -10.53 -14.69 -3.16
C LEU A 159 -12.06 -14.77 -3.19
N ASP A 160 -12.62 -15.50 -4.17
CA ASP A 160 -14.07 -15.66 -4.41
C ASP A 160 -14.80 -14.30 -4.58
N VAL A 161 -14.09 -13.32 -5.12
CA VAL A 161 -14.63 -11.98 -5.47
C VAL A 161 -13.94 -11.45 -6.72
N GLU A 162 -14.63 -10.59 -7.47
CA GLU A 162 -14.03 -9.92 -8.62
C GLU A 162 -13.23 -8.67 -8.20
N GLY A 163 -11.99 -8.59 -8.67
CA GLY A 163 -11.14 -7.40 -8.46
C GLY A 163 -11.66 -6.19 -9.22
N ILE A 164 -11.83 -5.07 -8.51
CA ILE A 164 -12.26 -3.78 -9.03
C ILE A 164 -11.02 -2.97 -9.41
N LEU A 165 -10.96 -2.46 -10.64
CA LEU A 165 -9.87 -1.59 -11.08
C LEU A 165 -10.19 -0.14 -10.74
N ILE A 166 -9.40 0.47 -9.86
CA ILE A 166 -9.49 1.90 -9.54
C ILE A 166 -8.17 2.58 -9.88
N ASP A 167 -8.22 3.69 -10.60
CA ASP A 167 -7.06 4.53 -10.85
C ASP A 167 -7.09 5.74 -9.91
N SER A 168 -6.04 5.92 -9.13
CA SER A 168 -5.90 7.03 -8.19
C SER A 168 -6.06 8.41 -8.85
N LYS A 169 -5.84 8.53 -10.17
CA LYS A 169 -6.03 9.79 -10.91
C LYS A 169 -7.45 10.38 -10.78
N LEU A 170 -8.42 9.55 -10.39
CA LEU A 170 -9.79 10.00 -10.14
C LEU A 170 -9.89 10.85 -8.86
N LEU A 171 -9.01 10.61 -7.89
CA LEU A 171 -9.03 11.25 -6.58
C LEU A 171 -7.79 12.09 -6.27
N THR A 172 -6.77 12.05 -7.14
CA THR A 172 -5.54 12.83 -7.04
C THR A 172 -4.95 13.10 -8.42
N TYR A 173 -3.85 13.80 -8.49
CA TYR A 173 -3.12 14.02 -9.75
C TYR A 173 -2.16 12.88 -10.13
N GLN A 174 -2.09 11.78 -9.36
CA GLN A 174 -1.25 10.60 -9.66
C GLN A 174 -2.01 9.57 -10.49
N THR A 175 -1.47 9.15 -11.64
CA THR A 175 -1.93 7.99 -12.39
C THR A 175 -1.40 6.72 -11.73
N ARG A 176 -2.23 6.01 -10.99
CA ARG A 176 -1.88 4.78 -10.27
C ARG A 176 -3.04 3.80 -10.30
N ALA A 177 -3.16 3.03 -11.38
CA ALA A 177 -4.20 2.00 -11.52
C ALA A 177 -3.84 0.76 -10.69
N ARG A 178 -4.78 0.32 -9.84
CA ARG A 178 -4.65 -0.85 -8.97
C ARG A 178 -5.92 -1.70 -9.01
N TYR A 179 -5.78 -2.99 -8.82
CA TYR A 179 -6.90 -3.87 -8.51
C TYR A 179 -7.10 -3.93 -7.00
N TYR A 180 -8.37 -3.95 -6.62
CA TYR A 180 -8.83 -4.09 -5.24
C TYR A 180 -9.81 -5.25 -5.17
N TRP A 181 -9.50 -6.28 -4.39
CA TRP A 181 -10.37 -7.41 -4.10
C TRP A 181 -10.93 -7.26 -2.70
N THR A 182 -12.24 -7.30 -2.56
CA THR A 182 -12.92 -7.11 -1.27
C THR A 182 -14.30 -7.74 -1.28
N ASN A 183 -14.75 -8.20 -0.12
CA ASN A 183 -16.13 -8.61 0.13
C ASN A 183 -17.00 -7.48 0.71
N ILE A 184 -16.46 -6.26 0.80
CA ILE A 184 -17.27 -5.07 1.16
C ILE A 184 -18.32 -4.88 0.07
N PRO A 185 -19.63 -4.79 0.43
CA PRO A 185 -20.70 -4.73 -0.55
C PRO A 185 -20.73 -3.41 -1.32
N ASN A 186 -21.19 -3.46 -2.58
CA ASN A 186 -21.52 -2.30 -3.40
C ASN A 186 -20.38 -1.30 -3.67
N VAL A 187 -19.13 -1.71 -3.54
CA VAL A 187 -17.98 -0.84 -3.87
C VAL A 187 -18.01 -0.48 -5.35
N THR A 188 -17.96 0.81 -5.64
CA THR A 188 -17.95 1.36 -6.99
C THR A 188 -16.64 2.09 -7.28
N VAL A 189 -16.38 2.35 -8.57
CA VAL A 189 -15.28 3.25 -8.97
C VAL A 189 -15.66 4.68 -8.60
N PRO A 190 -14.76 5.46 -7.96
CA PRO A 190 -15.07 6.84 -7.58
C PRO A 190 -15.23 7.75 -8.80
N GLU A 191 -15.99 8.83 -8.63
CA GLU A 191 -16.08 9.92 -9.62
C GLU A 191 -14.75 10.66 -9.75
N ASP A 192 -14.46 11.18 -10.95
CA ASP A 192 -13.25 11.95 -11.20
C ASP A 192 -13.39 13.36 -10.60
N LYS A 193 -12.51 13.68 -9.67
CA LYS A 193 -12.42 15.01 -9.03
C LYS A 193 -11.66 16.03 -9.89
N HIS A 194 -11.15 15.65 -11.06
CA HIS A 194 -10.41 16.50 -11.99
C HIS A 194 -9.23 17.28 -11.37
N ILE A 195 -8.55 16.70 -10.38
CA ILE A 195 -7.45 17.32 -9.65
C ILE A 195 -6.23 17.46 -10.58
N SER A 196 -5.73 18.67 -10.79
CA SER A 196 -4.53 18.96 -11.57
C SER A 196 -3.29 19.00 -10.69
N PHE A 197 -2.15 18.49 -11.18
CA PHE A 197 -0.85 18.65 -10.54
C PHE A 197 -0.42 20.11 -10.45
N GLN A 198 -0.84 20.94 -11.40
CA GLN A 198 -0.45 22.36 -11.42
C GLN A 198 -0.95 23.11 -10.18
N ASP A 199 -2.09 22.72 -9.60
CA ASP A 199 -2.66 23.32 -8.39
C ASP A 199 -1.86 22.98 -7.12
N TYR A 200 -1.06 21.92 -7.18
CA TYR A 200 -0.29 21.37 -6.04
C TYR A 200 1.22 21.49 -6.20
N LYS A 201 1.67 22.00 -7.36
CA LYS A 201 3.08 22.11 -7.70
C LYS A 201 3.83 22.98 -6.71
N ASP A 202 4.86 22.39 -6.10
CA ASP A 202 5.64 23.06 -5.06
C ASP A 202 6.53 24.17 -5.63
N THR A 203 6.49 25.33 -5.01
CA THR A 203 7.29 26.51 -5.35
C THR A 203 8.34 26.85 -4.28
N ASN A 204 8.36 26.10 -3.17
CA ASN A 204 9.34 26.34 -2.11
C ASN A 204 10.75 25.95 -2.56
N ILE A 205 11.67 26.90 -2.50
CA ILE A 205 13.03 26.79 -3.03
C ILE A 205 13.80 25.65 -2.36
N GLU A 206 13.71 25.49 -1.03
CA GLU A 206 14.48 24.50 -0.30
C GLU A 206 14.00 23.07 -0.62
N ARG A 207 12.68 22.85 -0.66
CA ARG A 207 12.12 21.55 -1.07
C ARG A 207 12.43 21.21 -2.53
N CYS A 208 12.39 22.19 -3.42
CA CYS A 208 12.77 22.02 -4.83
C CYS A 208 14.25 21.66 -4.98
N LYS A 209 15.14 22.28 -4.19
CA LYS A 209 16.57 21.94 -4.16
C LYS A 209 16.80 20.52 -3.63
N GLU A 210 16.14 20.12 -2.53
CA GLU A 210 16.23 18.77 -1.94
C GLU A 210 15.87 17.68 -2.96
N SER A 211 14.85 17.93 -3.79
CA SER A 211 14.40 17.00 -4.84
C SER A 211 15.17 17.10 -6.15
N SER A 212 16.14 17.99 -6.27
CA SER A 212 16.95 18.21 -7.48
C SER A 212 18.14 17.25 -7.52
N PRO A 213 18.25 16.38 -8.53
CA PRO A 213 19.35 15.41 -8.61
C PRO A 213 20.65 16.08 -9.08
N ASN A 214 21.79 15.50 -8.71
CA ASN A 214 23.09 15.87 -9.24
C ASN A 214 23.15 15.61 -10.76
N ARG A 215 23.88 16.46 -11.50
CA ARG A 215 24.08 16.35 -12.96
C ARG A 215 25.08 15.24 -13.31
N THR A 216 24.71 13.99 -13.11
CA THR A 216 25.51 12.86 -13.58
C THR A 216 25.21 12.55 -15.06
N PRO A 217 26.12 11.92 -15.83
CA PRO A 217 25.90 11.61 -17.24
C PRO A 217 24.58 10.87 -17.50
N SER A 218 24.23 9.87 -16.66
CA SER A 218 23.00 9.12 -16.80
C SER A 218 21.74 9.96 -16.55
N ARG A 219 21.79 10.92 -15.60
CA ARG A 219 20.66 11.83 -15.33
C ARG A 219 20.53 12.91 -16.38
N ILE A 220 21.64 13.40 -16.94
CA ILE A 220 21.61 14.32 -18.07
C ILE A 220 20.93 13.62 -19.27
N THR A 221 21.32 12.39 -19.60
CA THR A 221 20.67 11.61 -20.66
C THR A 221 19.19 11.39 -20.38
N MET A 222 18.83 11.02 -19.14
CA MET A 222 17.44 10.82 -18.72
C MET A 222 16.61 12.11 -18.89
N TRP A 223 17.15 13.25 -18.51
CA TRP A 223 16.47 14.56 -18.66
C TRP A 223 16.32 14.93 -20.14
N ALA A 224 17.38 14.80 -20.93
CA ALA A 224 17.33 15.09 -22.37
C ALA A 224 16.28 14.23 -23.09
N ASN A 225 16.22 12.93 -22.80
CA ASN A 225 15.24 12.01 -23.39
C ASN A 225 13.82 12.31 -22.92
N GLY A 226 13.62 12.63 -21.62
CA GLY A 226 12.32 12.99 -21.09
C GLY A 226 11.78 14.34 -21.57
N ASN A 227 12.69 15.24 -21.96
CA ASN A 227 12.36 16.61 -22.44
C ASN A 227 12.11 16.67 -23.97
N GLY A 228 11.87 15.58 -24.62
CA GLY A 228 11.59 15.53 -26.07
C GLY A 228 11.97 14.19 -26.74
N GLY A 229 12.49 13.26 -25.98
CA GLY A 229 12.85 11.93 -26.47
C GLY A 229 11.76 10.86 -26.25
N ASP A 230 12.00 9.67 -26.79
CA ASP A 230 11.07 8.53 -26.72
C ASP A 230 11.06 7.81 -25.36
N ASN A 231 11.80 8.30 -24.36
CA ASN A 231 11.84 7.68 -23.03
C ASN A 231 10.52 7.86 -22.29
N LYS A 232 9.70 6.81 -22.31
CA LYS A 232 8.36 6.79 -21.68
C LYS A 232 8.40 6.74 -20.16
N THR A 233 9.56 6.49 -19.53
CA THR A 233 9.67 6.33 -18.07
C THR A 233 9.99 7.63 -17.35
N CYS A 234 10.58 8.60 -18.03
CA CYS A 234 10.99 9.88 -17.45
C CYS A 234 10.45 11.05 -18.28
N LYS A 235 9.15 11.32 -18.20
CA LYS A 235 8.51 12.43 -18.92
C LYS A 235 8.81 13.76 -18.26
N ASN A 236 8.90 14.81 -19.05
CA ASN A 236 8.81 16.19 -18.55
C ASN A 236 7.34 16.48 -18.19
N ILE A 237 7.08 16.69 -16.90
CA ILE A 237 5.75 16.96 -16.35
C ILE A 237 5.56 18.41 -15.91
N THR A 238 6.43 19.30 -16.36
CA THR A 238 6.42 20.72 -15.94
C THR A 238 5.05 21.37 -16.11
N HIS A 239 4.33 21.03 -17.16
CA HIS A 239 3.00 21.56 -17.50
C HIS A 239 1.92 20.47 -17.57
N ALA A 240 2.17 19.29 -17.02
CA ALA A 240 1.22 18.19 -17.03
C ALA A 240 0.19 18.33 -15.91
N ASP A 241 -1.07 17.99 -16.19
CA ASP A 241 -2.12 17.91 -15.16
C ASP A 241 -1.99 16.68 -14.28
N LYS A 242 -1.42 15.61 -14.81
CA LYS A 242 -1.24 14.35 -14.09
C LYS A 242 0.21 13.89 -14.11
N VAL A 243 0.66 13.31 -13.02
CA VAL A 243 1.98 12.67 -12.90
C VAL A 243 1.86 11.15 -13.03
N GLY A 244 2.97 10.48 -13.36
CA GLY A 244 3.00 9.02 -13.37
C GLY A 244 2.98 8.41 -11.96
N CYS A 245 2.87 7.08 -11.91
CA CYS A 245 2.85 6.33 -10.67
C CYS A 245 4.12 6.53 -9.84
N LEU A 246 3.98 6.89 -8.58
CA LEU A 246 5.09 6.89 -7.64
C LEU A 246 5.66 5.48 -7.47
N SER A 247 6.97 5.40 -7.36
CA SER A 247 7.72 4.19 -7.07
C SER A 247 8.72 4.46 -5.96
N THR A 248 9.26 3.41 -5.36
CA THR A 248 10.31 3.50 -4.33
C THR A 248 11.62 4.13 -4.82
N LYS A 249 11.75 4.33 -6.13
CA LYS A 249 12.97 4.86 -6.79
C LYS A 249 12.81 6.30 -7.27
N GLN A 250 11.91 7.09 -6.67
CA GLN A 250 11.67 8.48 -7.07
C GLN A 250 12.91 9.37 -6.98
N ASP A 251 13.85 9.04 -6.10
CA ASP A 251 15.13 9.75 -5.91
C ASP A 251 16.16 9.51 -7.02
N ARG A 252 15.94 8.53 -7.91
CA ARG A 252 16.93 8.13 -8.91
C ARG A 252 16.38 7.65 -10.25
N ALA A 253 15.15 7.14 -10.29
CA ALA A 253 14.45 6.69 -11.48
C ALA A 253 12.95 7.04 -11.37
N PRO A 254 12.58 8.33 -11.48
CA PRO A 254 11.24 8.81 -11.18
C PRO A 254 10.26 8.41 -12.28
N ASN A 255 9.47 7.39 -12.03
CA ASN A 255 8.39 6.99 -12.93
C ASN A 255 7.27 8.06 -12.98
N SER A 256 7.17 8.91 -11.96
CA SER A 256 6.22 10.04 -11.93
C SER A 256 6.53 11.10 -13.00
N GLY A 257 7.79 11.21 -13.43
CA GLY A 257 8.30 12.24 -14.32
C GLY A 257 9.27 13.22 -13.65
N MET A 258 9.76 14.17 -14.44
CA MET A 258 10.68 15.21 -14.01
C MET A 258 10.11 16.59 -14.33
N ILE A 259 10.44 17.59 -13.51
CA ILE A 259 9.96 18.97 -13.62
C ILE A 259 11.15 19.86 -13.95
N GLN A 260 11.01 20.80 -14.87
CA GLN A 260 12.02 21.80 -15.13
C GLN A 260 12.19 22.70 -13.89
N TYR A 261 13.44 22.91 -13.49
CA TYR A 261 13.81 23.76 -12.36
C TYR A 261 15.04 24.59 -12.74
N GLY A 262 14.83 25.85 -13.06
CA GLY A 262 15.86 26.71 -13.65
C GLY A 262 16.39 26.12 -14.97
N ASP A 263 17.72 25.98 -15.06
CA ASP A 263 18.44 25.35 -16.18
C ASP A 263 18.59 23.82 -16.04
N TRP A 264 17.97 23.21 -15.03
CA TRP A 264 18.04 21.79 -14.72
C TRP A 264 16.65 21.20 -14.47
N CYS A 265 16.59 20.04 -13.83
CA CYS A 265 15.37 19.38 -13.42
C CYS A 265 15.33 19.10 -11.91
N ARG A 266 14.13 18.90 -11.42
CA ARG A 266 13.85 18.29 -10.12
C ARG A 266 12.88 17.13 -10.25
N TYR A 267 12.86 16.28 -9.26
CA TYR A 267 11.82 15.27 -9.06
C TYR A 267 10.65 15.89 -8.26
N LEU A 268 9.63 15.08 -7.94
CA LEU A 268 8.59 15.53 -7.01
C LEU A 268 9.21 15.79 -5.64
N THR A 269 8.82 16.89 -5.01
CA THR A 269 9.17 17.15 -3.61
C THR A 269 8.48 16.13 -2.70
N ARG A 270 8.94 16.00 -1.46
CA ARG A 270 8.29 15.13 -0.46
C ARG A 270 6.81 15.49 -0.32
N ARG A 271 6.50 16.77 -0.19
CA ARG A 271 5.13 17.29 -0.11
C ARG A 271 4.28 16.92 -1.32
N GLU A 272 4.80 17.03 -2.54
CA GLU A 272 4.10 16.61 -3.75
C GLU A 272 3.85 15.10 -3.76
N MET A 273 4.80 14.29 -3.27
CA MET A 273 4.61 12.83 -3.16
C MET A 273 3.55 12.47 -2.11
N GLU A 274 3.54 13.13 -0.96
CA GLU A 274 2.52 12.95 0.08
C GLU A 274 1.13 13.29 -0.47
N GLN A 275 0.97 14.43 -1.12
CA GLN A 275 -0.29 14.85 -1.74
C GLN A 275 -0.72 13.91 -2.87
N ALA A 276 0.21 13.36 -3.68
CA ALA A 276 -0.09 12.38 -4.72
C ALA A 276 -0.66 11.07 -4.15
N GLN A 277 -0.25 10.69 -2.94
CA GLN A 277 -0.82 9.56 -2.19
C GLN A 277 -1.96 10.00 -1.25
N THR A 278 -2.35 11.26 -1.31
CA THR A 278 -3.36 11.86 -0.40
C THR A 278 -3.04 11.63 1.08
N LEU A 279 -1.75 11.60 1.44
CA LEU A 279 -1.27 11.57 2.82
C LEU A 279 -1.43 12.96 3.47
N PRO A 280 -1.45 13.07 4.81
CA PRO A 280 -1.27 14.34 5.49
C PRO A 280 0.06 14.99 5.09
N ILE A 281 0.07 16.30 4.93
CA ILE A 281 1.30 17.04 4.61
C ILE A 281 2.25 16.95 5.80
N GLY A 282 3.53 16.64 5.53
CA GLY A 282 4.56 16.48 6.55
C GLY A 282 4.56 15.11 7.24
N TYR A 283 3.75 14.17 6.76
CA TYR A 283 3.65 12.82 7.33
C TYR A 283 5.01 12.10 7.38
N CYS A 284 5.87 12.36 6.39
CA CYS A 284 7.20 11.77 6.27
C CYS A 284 8.36 12.74 6.58
N ASP A 285 8.13 13.89 7.23
CA ASP A 285 9.16 14.92 7.47
C ASP A 285 10.32 14.45 8.36
N HIS A 286 10.10 13.46 9.19
CA HIS A 286 11.12 12.83 10.03
C HIS A 286 12.10 11.91 9.27
N LEU A 287 11.87 11.68 7.98
CA LEU A 287 12.70 10.86 7.09
C LEU A 287 13.55 11.73 6.17
N SER A 288 14.70 11.23 5.71
CA SER A 288 15.41 11.84 4.59
C SER A 288 14.58 11.73 3.30
N TYR A 289 14.85 12.61 2.32
CA TYR A 289 14.16 12.59 1.03
C TYR A 289 14.13 11.19 0.39
N ARG A 290 15.28 10.48 0.38
CA ARG A 290 15.38 9.13 -0.18
C ARG A 290 14.54 8.11 0.60
N GLN A 291 14.53 8.19 1.92
CA GLN A 291 13.71 7.29 2.76
C GLN A 291 12.22 7.56 2.56
N ALA A 292 11.82 8.84 2.45
CA ALA A 292 10.46 9.22 2.13
C ALA A 292 10.03 8.70 0.75
N CYS A 293 10.88 8.80 -0.29
CA CYS A 293 10.62 8.21 -1.61
C CYS A 293 10.32 6.71 -1.53
N ASP A 294 11.09 5.96 -0.71
CA ASP A 294 10.91 4.52 -0.55
C ASP A 294 9.54 4.19 0.08
N VAL A 295 9.23 4.77 1.22
CA VAL A 295 8.01 4.42 1.95
C VAL A 295 6.73 4.98 1.31
N ILE A 296 6.76 6.19 0.72
CA ILE A 296 5.61 6.77 0.02
C ILE A 296 5.34 6.03 -1.29
N GLY A 297 6.40 5.59 -2.00
CA GLY A 297 6.28 4.83 -3.25
C GLY A 297 5.58 3.48 -3.08
N ASP A 298 5.81 2.81 -1.95
CA ASP A 298 5.10 1.57 -1.59
C ASP A 298 3.69 1.82 -1.01
N GLY A 299 3.44 3.02 -0.49
CA GLY A 299 2.18 3.37 0.15
C GLY A 299 0.97 3.33 -0.80
N TRP A 300 -0.22 3.28 -0.21
CA TRP A 300 -1.49 3.40 -0.92
C TRP A 300 -1.90 4.87 -1.10
N THR A 301 -2.77 5.13 -2.08
CA THR A 301 -3.51 6.38 -2.15
C THR A 301 -4.64 6.33 -1.14
N VAL A 302 -4.51 7.08 -0.06
CA VAL A 302 -5.40 7.01 1.12
C VAL A 302 -6.86 7.23 0.75
N ASP A 303 -7.15 8.21 -0.13
CA ASP A 303 -8.54 8.51 -0.51
C ASP A 303 -9.21 7.40 -1.33
N VAL A 304 -8.44 6.55 -2.02
CA VAL A 304 -8.99 5.34 -2.66
C VAL A 304 -9.40 4.33 -1.59
N ILE A 305 -8.56 4.11 -0.58
CA ILE A 305 -8.88 3.19 0.53
C ILE A 305 -10.07 3.71 1.34
N LYS A 306 -10.08 5.01 1.65
CA LYS A 306 -11.24 5.68 2.29
C LYS A 306 -12.52 5.49 1.48
N HIS A 307 -12.45 5.66 0.14
CA HIS A 307 -13.60 5.45 -0.73
C HIS A 307 -14.15 4.03 -0.60
N ILE A 308 -13.29 3.01 -0.65
CA ILE A 308 -13.70 1.60 -0.49
C ILE A 308 -14.30 1.36 0.90
N PHE A 309 -13.67 1.85 1.96
CA PHE A 309 -14.15 1.66 3.34
C PHE A 309 -15.45 2.41 3.63
N ASN A 310 -15.80 3.42 2.85
CA ASN A 310 -17.07 4.15 2.99
C ASN A 310 -18.30 3.25 2.73
N PHE A 311 -18.11 2.11 2.03
CA PHE A 311 -19.16 1.13 1.76
C PHE A 311 -19.29 0.06 2.87
N ILE A 312 -18.45 0.07 3.89
CA ILE A 312 -18.61 -0.83 5.05
C ILE A 312 -19.87 -0.41 5.80
N PRO A 313 -20.82 -1.34 6.08
CA PRO A 313 -22.00 -1.05 6.90
C PRO A 313 -21.61 -0.89 8.38
N TRP A 314 -21.08 0.28 8.75
CA TRP A 314 -20.50 0.55 10.07
C TRP A 314 -21.47 0.36 11.24
N GLU A 315 -22.77 0.58 11.03
CA GLU A 315 -23.79 0.35 12.06
C GLU A 315 -23.85 -1.13 12.47
N GLU A 316 -23.70 -2.04 11.50
CA GLU A 316 -23.68 -3.48 11.76
C GLU A 316 -22.39 -3.95 12.46
N MET A 317 -21.30 -3.17 12.37
CA MET A 317 -20.05 -3.45 13.09
C MET A 317 -20.15 -3.09 14.58
N LYS A 318 -21.01 -2.14 14.94
CA LYS A 318 -21.20 -1.67 16.32
C LYS A 318 -22.12 -2.58 17.14
N CYS A 319 -23.03 -3.30 16.49
CA CYS A 319 -24.05 -4.12 17.16
C CYS A 319 -23.58 -5.51 17.63
N GLN A 320 -22.32 -5.88 17.41
CA GLN A 320 -21.78 -7.21 17.76
C GLN A 320 -20.92 -7.21 19.04
N LYS A 321 -21.09 -6.23 19.92
CA LYS A 321 -20.46 -6.18 21.26
C LYS A 321 -21.39 -6.69 22.35
#